data_b51d9fd8c3e9a4bf3eceb9e972dc5954
#
_entry.id   b51d9fd8c3e9a4bf3eceb9e972dc5954
#
_cell.length_a   1.000
_cell.length_b   1.000
_cell.length_c   1.000
_cell.angle_alpha   90.00
_cell.angle_beta   90.00
_cell.angle_gamma   90.00
#
_symmetry.space_group_name_H-M   'P 1'
#
loop_
_entity.id
_entity.type
_entity.pdbx_description
1 polymer ?
#
loop_
_entity_poly.entity_id
_entity_poly.type
_entity_poly.pdbx_seq_one_letter_code
_entity_poly.pdbx_strand_id
1 'polypeptide(L)'
;MNRKIVNTIAVGTFALVIVLSATRHTRAQDPKTPYPSMAPIDEYLMNRDAEIAMARSAAPQAISRDADVLVLGRHGYETAVKGKNGFVCVVERGWMGPFDGGFAVNFWNPKIRGPICFNPPAARSILPITYKRTEMVLAGQSKAQIIEGIKTFIKQGLPPLEPGAMSYMMSKEQYLTDDDHHNWMAHLMFYTPLMDGAVWGADLSNSPVMLNPQFNGAPEPIDVFMVPAGWWSDGTADPVRVR
;
A
#
# COMPACT_ATOMS: atom_id res chain seq x y z
N MET A 1 -86.74 3.49 -30.73
CA MET A 1 -86.27 2.67 -29.59
C MET A 1 -84.76 2.68 -29.67
N ASN A 2 -84.13 3.71 -29.03
CA ASN A 2 -82.67 3.92 -29.06
C ASN A 2 -82.11 3.76 -27.64
N ARG A 3 -81.33 2.70 -27.37
CA ARG A 3 -80.57 2.52 -26.14
C ARG A 3 -79.21 3.20 -26.30
N LYS A 4 -78.95 4.20 -25.50
CA LYS A 4 -77.64 4.80 -25.30
C LYS A 4 -76.82 3.93 -24.39
N ILE A 5 -75.65 3.50 -24.86
CA ILE A 5 -74.64 2.81 -24.04
C ILE A 5 -73.73 3.88 -23.47
N VAL A 6 -73.63 3.94 -22.12
CA VAL A 6 -72.71 4.81 -21.40
C VAL A 6 -71.46 4.00 -21.11
N ASN A 7 -70.32 4.41 -21.70
CA ASN A 7 -68.99 3.85 -21.40
C ASN A 7 -68.43 4.59 -20.19
N THR A 8 -68.25 3.87 -19.09
CA THR A 8 -67.52 4.36 -17.91
C THR A 8 -66.02 4.04 -18.09
N ILE A 9 -65.21 5.06 -18.22
CA ILE A 9 -63.74 4.93 -18.25
C ILE A 9 -63.25 4.92 -16.80
N ALA A 10 -62.71 3.78 -16.33
CA ALA A 10 -62.02 3.67 -15.05
C ALA A 10 -60.56 4.12 -15.25
N VAL A 11 -60.20 5.24 -14.64
CA VAL A 11 -58.79 5.70 -14.54
C VAL A 11 -58.13 4.97 -13.40
N GLY A 12 -57.30 3.98 -13.73
CA GLY A 12 -56.47 3.28 -12.77
C GLY A 12 -55.17 4.06 -12.52
N THR A 13 -55.03 4.62 -11.32
CA THR A 13 -53.79 5.23 -10.85
C THR A 13 -52.78 4.13 -10.50
N PHE A 14 -51.75 3.94 -11.34
CA PHE A 14 -50.58 3.10 -11.03
C PHE A 14 -49.66 3.88 -10.11
N ALA A 15 -49.63 3.51 -8.85
CA ALA A 15 -48.60 4.00 -7.90
C ALA A 15 -47.29 3.25 -8.19
N LEU A 16 -46.30 3.96 -8.75
CA LEU A 16 -44.95 3.46 -8.96
C LEU A 16 -44.20 3.45 -7.62
N VAL A 17 -44.09 2.29 -6.96
CA VAL A 17 -43.28 2.09 -5.78
C VAL A 17 -41.83 1.94 -6.23
N ILE A 18 -41.04 3.00 -6.14
CA ILE A 18 -39.56 2.96 -6.32
C ILE A 18 -38.98 2.31 -5.07
N VAL A 19 -38.66 1.03 -5.16
CA VAL A 19 -37.85 0.33 -4.15
C VAL A 19 -36.40 0.74 -4.35
N LEU A 20 -35.91 1.69 -3.56
CA LEU A 20 -34.48 1.97 -3.46
C LEU A 20 -33.80 0.75 -2.82
N SER A 21 -33.31 -0.15 -3.65
CA SER A 21 -32.40 -1.22 -3.20
C SER A 21 -31.06 -0.57 -2.84
N ALA A 22 -30.87 -0.28 -1.56
CA ALA A 22 -29.54 0.04 -1.03
C ALA A 22 -28.66 -1.19 -1.23
N THR A 23 -27.87 -1.20 -2.30
CA THR A 23 -26.82 -2.20 -2.51
C THR A 23 -25.79 -2.02 -1.38
N ARG A 24 -25.95 -2.80 -0.31
CA ARG A 24 -24.85 -2.99 0.65
C ARG A 24 -23.73 -3.64 -0.12
N HIS A 25 -22.68 -2.89 -0.41
CA HIS A 25 -21.43 -3.44 -0.89
C HIS A 25 -20.89 -4.36 0.21
N THR A 26 -21.21 -5.65 0.13
CA THR A 26 -20.56 -6.67 0.95
C THR A 26 -19.08 -6.68 0.56
N ARG A 27 -18.24 -6.22 1.48
CA ARG A 27 -16.78 -6.35 1.32
C ARG A 27 -16.47 -7.82 1.12
N ALA A 28 -15.84 -8.15 -0.01
CA ALA A 28 -15.40 -9.52 -0.26
C ALA A 28 -14.40 -9.92 0.83
N GLN A 29 -14.71 -10.99 1.54
CA GLN A 29 -13.84 -11.55 2.58
C GLN A 29 -12.81 -12.49 1.95
N ASP A 30 -11.58 -12.42 2.43
CA ASP A 30 -10.49 -13.34 2.10
C ASP A 30 -10.56 -14.55 3.08
N PRO A 31 -11.00 -15.74 2.66
CA PRO A 31 -11.55 -16.75 3.57
C PRO A 31 -10.53 -17.48 4.47
N LYS A 32 -9.23 -17.16 4.41
CA LYS A 32 -8.16 -17.87 5.15
C LYS A 32 -7.20 -16.98 5.92
N THR A 33 -7.50 -15.71 6.11
CA THR A 33 -6.62 -14.75 6.78
C THR A 33 -7.26 -14.24 8.08
N PRO A 34 -6.47 -13.94 9.13
CA PRO A 34 -6.98 -13.31 10.33
C PRO A 34 -7.58 -11.92 10.06
N TYR A 35 -7.23 -11.32 8.92
CA TYR A 35 -7.73 -10.02 8.48
C TYR A 35 -8.43 -10.16 7.12
N PRO A 36 -9.67 -10.67 7.08
CA PRO A 36 -10.36 -11.01 5.82
C PRO A 36 -10.86 -9.79 5.04
N SER A 37 -10.91 -8.63 5.66
CA SER A 37 -11.35 -7.37 5.04
C SER A 37 -10.75 -6.18 5.77
N MET A 38 -10.81 -4.99 5.14
CA MET A 38 -10.39 -3.75 5.78
C MET A 38 -11.21 -3.48 7.05
N ALA A 39 -10.52 -3.22 8.16
CA ALA A 39 -11.09 -2.70 9.41
C ALA A 39 -11.59 -1.24 9.21
N PRO A 40 -12.33 -0.66 10.16
CA PRO A 40 -12.61 0.76 10.17
C PRO A 40 -11.32 1.60 10.02
N ILE A 41 -11.39 2.69 9.24
CA ILE A 41 -10.19 3.51 8.93
C ILE A 41 -9.46 3.98 10.21
N ASP A 42 -10.19 4.24 11.27
CA ASP A 42 -9.62 4.73 12.54
C ASP A 42 -8.58 3.76 13.14
N GLU A 43 -8.67 2.45 12.85
CA GLU A 43 -7.69 1.47 13.30
C GLU A 43 -6.34 1.57 12.57
N TYR A 44 -6.33 2.19 11.40
CA TYR A 44 -5.11 2.43 10.62
C TYR A 44 -4.48 3.79 10.88
N LEU A 45 -5.24 4.75 11.43
CA LEU A 45 -4.72 6.07 11.73
C LEU A 45 -3.79 6.04 12.94
N MET A 46 -2.84 6.96 12.95
CA MET A 46 -1.92 7.19 14.07
C MET A 46 -2.10 8.63 14.59
N ASN A 47 -1.62 8.87 15.81
CA ASN A 47 -1.37 10.24 16.22
C ASN A 47 -0.39 10.88 15.23
N ARG A 48 -0.67 12.12 14.79
CA ARG A 48 0.09 12.80 13.75
C ARG A 48 1.59 12.92 14.08
N ASP A 49 1.94 13.33 15.29
CA ASP A 49 3.34 13.52 15.69
C ASP A 49 4.07 12.18 15.81
N ALA A 50 3.39 11.14 16.30
CA ALA A 50 3.92 9.79 16.35
C ALA A 50 4.15 9.22 14.94
N GLU A 51 3.25 9.47 13.99
CA GLU A 51 3.42 9.03 12.60
C GLU A 51 4.58 9.77 11.90
N ILE A 52 4.73 11.08 12.14
CA ILE A 52 5.87 11.86 11.65
C ILE A 52 7.20 11.29 12.20
N ALA A 53 7.27 11.02 13.49
CA ALA A 53 8.46 10.45 14.12
C ALA A 53 8.80 9.07 13.53
N MET A 54 7.80 8.20 13.41
CA MET A 54 7.95 6.87 12.84
C MET A 54 8.36 6.91 11.36
N ALA A 55 7.76 7.77 10.54
CA ALA A 55 8.14 7.93 9.14
C ALA A 55 9.62 8.34 9.00
N ARG A 56 10.08 9.27 9.84
CA ARG A 56 11.48 9.73 9.85
C ARG A 56 12.46 8.65 10.31
N SER A 57 12.02 7.72 11.16
CA SER A 57 12.86 6.62 11.62
C SER A 57 13.22 5.62 10.52
N ALA A 58 12.60 5.71 9.33
CA ALA A 58 12.88 4.84 8.20
C ALA A 58 14.30 5.00 7.62
N ALA A 59 14.91 6.18 7.77
CA ALA A 59 16.24 6.48 7.21
C ALA A 59 17.10 7.23 8.24
N PRO A 60 18.45 7.24 8.08
CA PRO A 60 19.33 8.02 8.92
C PRO A 60 18.91 9.49 9.02
N GLN A 61 19.10 10.11 10.19
CA GLN A 61 18.69 11.49 10.46
C GLN A 61 19.26 12.50 9.44
N ALA A 62 20.47 12.25 8.92
CA ALA A 62 21.06 13.09 7.87
C ALA A 62 20.21 13.17 6.58
N ILE A 63 19.34 12.18 6.35
CA ILE A 63 18.40 12.12 5.24
C ILE A 63 17.01 12.56 5.69
N SER A 64 16.46 11.90 6.71
CA SER A 64 15.05 12.02 7.10
C SER A 64 14.70 13.37 7.72
N ARG A 65 15.69 14.09 8.31
CA ARG A 65 15.46 15.42 8.90
C ARG A 65 14.92 16.43 7.88
N ASP A 66 15.47 16.40 6.67
CA ASP A 66 15.17 17.37 5.60
C ASP A 66 14.22 16.78 4.52
N ALA A 67 13.62 15.60 4.78
CA ALA A 67 12.67 14.96 3.88
C ALA A 67 11.24 15.52 4.05
N ASP A 68 10.45 15.46 2.97
CA ASP A 68 9.00 15.56 3.07
C ASP A 68 8.49 14.41 3.94
N VAL A 69 7.51 14.66 4.81
CA VAL A 69 6.87 13.59 5.60
C VAL A 69 5.38 13.56 5.29
N LEU A 70 4.90 12.40 4.91
CA LEU A 70 3.49 12.12 4.70
C LEU A 70 2.91 11.37 5.88
N VAL A 71 1.66 11.69 6.22
CA VAL A 71 0.85 10.97 7.21
C VAL A 71 -0.46 10.53 6.59
N LEU A 72 -1.00 9.42 7.08
CA LEU A 72 -2.28 8.91 6.60
C LEU A 72 -3.43 9.65 7.28
N GLY A 73 -4.22 10.36 6.50
CA GLY A 73 -5.51 10.92 6.90
C GLY A 73 -6.69 10.06 6.45
N ARG A 74 -7.89 10.50 6.76
CA ARG A 74 -9.15 9.79 6.38
C ARG A 74 -9.37 9.73 4.86
N HIS A 75 -8.73 10.62 4.11
CA HIS A 75 -8.92 10.74 2.65
C HIS A 75 -7.66 10.37 1.86
N GLY A 76 -6.62 9.84 2.51
CA GLY A 76 -5.36 9.47 1.91
C GLY A 76 -4.16 10.07 2.62
N TYR A 77 -2.98 9.90 2.03
CA TYR A 77 -1.78 10.51 2.55
C TYR A 77 -1.76 12.02 2.28
N GLU A 78 -1.37 12.78 3.30
CA GLU A 78 -1.22 14.23 3.23
C GLU A 78 0.19 14.65 3.69
N THR A 79 0.70 15.75 3.16
CA THR A 79 2.00 16.28 3.58
C THR A 79 1.89 16.91 4.97
N ALA A 80 2.53 16.26 5.94
CA ALA A 80 2.60 16.75 7.32
C ALA A 80 3.77 17.72 7.53
N VAL A 81 4.90 17.43 6.88
CA VAL A 81 6.12 18.26 6.93
C VAL A 81 6.65 18.42 5.52
N LYS A 82 7.00 19.67 5.15
CA LYS A 82 7.72 19.98 3.93
C LYS A 82 9.22 19.92 4.18
N GLY A 83 9.92 19.13 3.36
CA GLY A 83 11.37 19.02 3.32
C GLY A 83 12.00 19.87 2.21
N LYS A 84 13.30 19.66 2.00
CA LYS A 84 14.08 20.41 0.99
C LYS A 84 15.07 19.53 0.21
N ASN A 85 15.20 18.24 0.55
CA ASN A 85 16.17 17.33 -0.08
C ASN A 85 15.55 16.38 -1.12
N GLY A 86 14.23 16.48 -1.35
CA GLY A 86 13.50 15.66 -2.31
C GLY A 86 13.20 14.23 -1.86
N PHE A 87 13.68 13.80 -0.69
CA PHE A 87 13.25 12.54 -0.09
C PHE A 87 11.82 12.67 0.45
N VAL A 88 11.08 11.56 0.44
CA VAL A 88 9.74 11.47 1.00
C VAL A 88 9.66 10.29 1.95
N CYS A 89 9.38 10.54 3.22
CA CYS A 89 9.20 9.51 4.24
C CYS A 89 7.72 9.36 4.58
N VAL A 90 7.27 8.12 4.74
CA VAL A 90 5.87 7.77 5.01
C VAL A 90 5.82 6.49 5.84
N VAL A 91 4.71 6.27 6.56
CA VAL A 91 4.43 4.97 7.18
C VAL A 91 3.42 4.24 6.32
N GLU A 92 3.86 3.24 5.57
CA GLU A 92 2.99 2.40 4.76
C GLU A 92 2.14 1.48 5.64
N ARG A 93 1.02 1.04 5.09
CA ARG A 93 0.07 0.11 5.71
C ARG A 93 0.09 -1.23 4.99
N GLY A 94 -0.60 -2.23 5.56
CA GLY A 94 -0.60 -3.58 5.02
C GLY A 94 -0.99 -3.70 3.55
N TRP A 95 -1.81 -2.79 3.02
CA TRP A 95 -2.21 -2.79 1.61
C TRP A 95 -1.09 -2.42 0.62
N MET A 96 0.07 -2.00 1.12
CA MET A 96 1.26 -1.85 0.29
C MET A 96 2.05 -3.16 0.13
N GLY A 97 1.74 -4.16 0.97
CA GLY A 97 2.31 -5.49 0.86
C GLY A 97 1.83 -6.28 -0.37
N PRO A 98 2.29 -7.53 -0.49
CA PRO A 98 1.94 -8.41 -1.61
C PRO A 98 0.46 -8.78 -1.62
N PHE A 99 -0.05 -9.11 -2.81
CA PHE A 99 -1.42 -9.59 -2.97
C PHE A 99 -1.56 -11.08 -2.71
N ASP A 100 -0.47 -11.85 -2.83
CA ASP A 100 -0.40 -13.30 -2.62
C ASP A 100 0.83 -13.69 -1.79
N GLY A 101 0.99 -14.98 -1.50
CA GLY A 101 2.09 -15.50 -0.69
C GLY A 101 1.94 -15.29 0.81
N GLY A 102 3.00 -15.59 1.56
CA GLY A 102 2.97 -15.62 3.03
C GLY A 102 2.66 -14.28 3.70
N PHE A 103 3.11 -13.19 3.13
CA PHE A 103 2.86 -11.84 3.67
C PHE A 103 1.50 -11.26 3.28
N ALA A 104 0.82 -11.84 2.29
CA ALA A 104 -0.50 -11.37 1.85
C ALA A 104 -1.58 -11.45 2.95
N VAL A 105 -1.36 -12.26 3.98
CA VAL A 105 -2.25 -12.36 5.15
C VAL A 105 -2.34 -11.03 5.92
N ASN A 106 -1.32 -10.19 5.82
CA ASN A 106 -1.24 -8.90 6.49
C ASN A 106 -1.84 -7.73 5.68
N PHE A 107 -2.36 -7.99 4.47
CA PHE A 107 -2.86 -6.93 3.58
C PHE A 107 -3.90 -6.01 4.27
N TRP A 108 -4.81 -6.59 5.04
CA TRP A 108 -5.82 -5.87 5.80
C TRP A 108 -5.51 -5.73 7.29
N ASN A 109 -4.32 -6.11 7.73
CA ASN A 109 -3.93 -6.01 9.13
C ASN A 109 -3.77 -4.53 9.54
N PRO A 110 -4.63 -4.01 10.46
CA PRO A 110 -4.58 -2.61 10.85
C PRO A 110 -3.36 -2.23 11.70
N LYS A 111 -2.61 -3.21 12.20
CA LYS A 111 -1.39 -2.97 12.99
C LYS A 111 -0.16 -2.70 12.12
N ILE A 112 -0.19 -3.07 10.84
CA ILE A 112 1.00 -2.92 9.96
C ILE A 112 1.44 -1.45 9.91
N ARG A 113 2.72 -1.26 10.18
CA ARG A 113 3.44 0.01 10.14
C ARG A 113 4.78 -0.23 9.47
N GLY A 114 4.86 0.14 8.19
CA GLY A 114 6.07 0.04 7.37
C GLY A 114 6.67 1.43 7.12
N PRO A 115 7.46 1.98 8.06
CA PRO A 115 8.13 3.25 7.80
C PRO A 115 9.16 3.09 6.69
N ILE A 116 9.03 3.94 5.67
CA ILE A 116 9.84 3.92 4.46
C ILE A 116 10.20 5.35 4.05
N CYS A 117 11.43 5.57 3.58
CA CYS A 117 11.87 6.82 2.97
C CYS A 117 12.30 6.57 1.52
N PHE A 118 11.56 7.12 0.58
CA PHE A 118 11.88 7.11 -0.84
C PHE A 118 12.89 8.19 -1.18
N ASN A 119 13.91 7.86 -1.98
CA ASN A 119 14.78 8.87 -2.57
C ASN A 119 14.05 9.65 -3.68
N PRO A 120 14.58 10.79 -4.19
CA PRO A 120 13.88 11.60 -5.18
C PRO A 120 13.41 10.83 -6.43
N PRO A 121 14.19 9.93 -7.06
CA PRO A 121 13.70 9.09 -8.16
C PRO A 121 12.53 8.19 -7.75
N ALA A 122 12.61 7.50 -6.61
CA ALA A 122 11.53 6.64 -6.14
C ALA A 122 10.29 7.44 -5.71
N ALA A 123 10.46 8.62 -5.12
CA ALA A 123 9.35 9.50 -4.77
C ALA A 123 8.54 9.92 -6.01
N ARG A 124 9.17 10.03 -7.19
CA ARG A 124 8.47 10.37 -8.44
C ARG A 124 7.91 9.16 -9.18
N SER A 125 8.54 7.99 -9.07
CA SER A 125 8.18 6.82 -9.88
C SER A 125 7.49 5.70 -9.10
N ILE A 126 7.75 5.54 -7.80
CA ILE A 126 7.19 4.47 -6.96
C ILE A 126 6.07 4.98 -6.05
N LEU A 127 6.27 6.12 -5.38
CA LEU A 127 5.28 6.68 -4.45
C LEU A 127 3.88 6.90 -5.08
N PRO A 128 3.70 7.21 -6.39
CA PRO A 128 2.40 7.25 -7.04
C PRO A 128 1.59 5.95 -6.91
N ILE A 129 2.26 4.78 -6.85
CA ILE A 129 1.62 3.48 -6.61
C ILE A 129 1.03 3.42 -5.19
N THR A 130 1.80 3.89 -4.20
CA THR A 130 1.34 3.99 -2.79
C THR A 130 0.07 4.83 -2.70
N TYR A 131 0.04 5.99 -3.36
CA TYR A 131 -1.16 6.84 -3.41
C TYR A 131 -2.33 6.11 -4.07
N LYS A 132 -2.10 5.48 -5.22
CA LYS A 132 -3.18 4.81 -5.97
C LYS A 132 -3.76 3.63 -5.22
N ARG A 133 -2.93 2.78 -4.61
CA ARG A 133 -3.41 1.68 -3.76
C ARG A 133 -4.22 2.21 -2.58
N THR A 134 -3.73 3.25 -1.90
CA THR A 134 -4.41 3.86 -0.75
C THR A 134 -5.76 4.45 -1.16
N GLU A 135 -5.84 5.18 -2.27
CA GLU A 135 -7.09 5.71 -2.82
C GLU A 135 -8.14 4.60 -3.00
N MET A 136 -7.76 3.51 -3.66
CA MET A 136 -8.66 2.38 -3.92
C MET A 136 -9.10 1.66 -2.63
N VAL A 137 -8.19 1.52 -1.68
CA VAL A 137 -8.50 0.93 -0.36
C VAL A 137 -9.51 1.81 0.39
N LEU A 138 -9.30 3.11 0.44
CA LEU A 138 -10.21 4.05 1.11
C LEU A 138 -11.57 4.15 0.39
N ALA A 139 -11.61 3.89 -0.90
CA ALA A 139 -12.85 3.71 -1.66
C ALA A 139 -13.57 2.38 -1.37
N GLY A 140 -13.02 1.53 -0.50
CA GLY A 140 -13.63 0.26 -0.08
C GLY A 140 -13.50 -0.87 -1.10
N GLN A 141 -12.55 -0.78 -2.03
CA GLN A 141 -12.34 -1.80 -3.05
C GLN A 141 -11.75 -3.09 -2.43
N SER A 142 -12.14 -4.23 -2.99
CA SER A 142 -11.54 -5.53 -2.67
C SER A 142 -10.13 -5.68 -3.29
N LYS A 143 -9.33 -6.64 -2.79
CA LYS A 143 -8.02 -6.95 -3.40
C LYS A 143 -8.10 -7.15 -4.91
N ALA A 144 -9.09 -7.90 -5.40
CA ALA A 144 -9.27 -8.14 -6.82
C ALA A 144 -9.54 -6.83 -7.62
N GLN A 145 -10.37 -5.95 -7.08
CA GLN A 145 -10.63 -4.64 -7.69
C GLN A 145 -9.39 -3.74 -7.67
N ILE A 146 -8.60 -3.79 -6.60
CA ILE A 146 -7.34 -3.04 -6.49
C ILE A 146 -6.35 -3.54 -7.56
N ILE A 147 -6.18 -4.86 -7.72
CA ILE A 147 -5.32 -5.44 -8.77
C ILE A 147 -5.74 -4.94 -10.16
N GLU A 148 -7.02 -5.01 -10.50
CA GLU A 148 -7.51 -4.55 -11.81
C GLU A 148 -7.39 -3.02 -11.96
N GLY A 149 -7.59 -2.28 -10.87
CA GLY A 149 -7.39 -0.83 -10.83
C GLY A 149 -5.94 -0.44 -11.09
N ILE A 150 -4.97 -1.16 -10.49
CA ILE A 150 -3.54 -0.94 -10.74
C ILE A 150 -3.18 -1.28 -12.19
N LYS A 151 -3.66 -2.40 -12.73
CA LYS A 151 -3.46 -2.73 -14.16
C LYS A 151 -3.98 -1.63 -15.09
N THR A 152 -5.11 -1.05 -14.73
CA THR A 152 -5.70 0.08 -15.49
C THR A 152 -4.82 1.33 -15.34
N PHE A 153 -4.36 1.64 -14.13
CA PHE A 153 -3.47 2.77 -13.87
C PHE A 153 -2.16 2.67 -14.65
N ILE A 154 -1.57 1.47 -14.71
CA ILE A 154 -0.37 1.20 -15.51
C ILE A 154 -0.62 1.47 -17.00
N LYS A 155 -1.77 1.01 -17.52
CA LYS A 155 -2.15 1.24 -18.95
C LYS A 155 -2.41 2.72 -19.27
N GLN A 156 -2.85 3.50 -18.29
CA GLN A 156 -3.10 4.94 -18.43
C GLN A 156 -1.82 5.78 -18.36
N GLY A 157 -0.69 5.19 -18.04
CA GLY A 157 0.60 5.84 -17.95
C GLY A 157 1.08 6.01 -16.51
N LEU A 158 1.46 4.91 -15.88
CA LEU A 158 2.29 4.97 -14.66
C LEU A 158 3.56 5.77 -14.97
N PRO A 159 3.99 6.67 -14.07
CA PRO A 159 5.27 7.32 -14.24
C PRO A 159 6.38 6.28 -14.51
N PRO A 160 7.24 6.48 -15.52
CA PRO A 160 8.30 5.54 -15.81
C PRO A 160 9.22 5.43 -14.60
N LEU A 161 9.67 4.21 -14.33
CA LEU A 161 10.64 3.97 -13.27
C LEU A 161 11.94 4.74 -13.56
N GLU A 162 12.31 5.62 -12.64
CA GLU A 162 13.51 6.42 -12.79
C GLU A 162 14.78 5.64 -12.38
N PRO A 163 15.87 5.75 -13.13
CA PRO A 163 17.16 5.15 -12.75
C PRO A 163 17.60 5.57 -11.35
N GLY A 164 18.06 4.61 -10.55
CA GLY A 164 18.50 4.84 -9.18
C GLY A 164 17.36 5.00 -8.18
N ALA A 165 16.13 4.67 -8.52
CA ALA A 165 15.01 4.63 -7.59
C ALA A 165 15.31 3.62 -6.47
N MET A 166 15.29 4.10 -5.20
CA MET A 166 15.53 3.27 -4.03
C MET A 166 14.82 3.84 -2.80
N SER A 167 14.70 3.02 -1.77
CA SER A 167 14.16 3.45 -0.48
C SER A 167 14.89 2.83 0.70
N TYR A 168 14.72 3.45 1.86
CA TYR A 168 15.21 3.00 3.14
C TYR A 168 14.05 2.43 3.96
N MET A 169 14.25 1.24 4.54
CA MET A 169 13.41 0.65 5.60
C MET A 169 14.29 0.22 6.76
N MET A 170 14.77 1.19 7.55
CA MET A 170 15.76 0.98 8.60
C MET A 170 15.22 1.31 10.00
N SER A 171 13.92 1.29 10.19
CA SER A 171 13.29 1.59 11.47
C SER A 171 13.22 0.37 12.37
N LYS A 172 13.60 0.50 13.65
CA LYS A 172 13.31 -0.49 14.69
C LYS A 172 11.84 -0.57 15.08
N GLU A 173 11.07 0.50 14.77
CA GLU A 173 9.67 0.65 15.17
C GLU A 173 8.70 0.04 14.15
N GLN A 174 9.22 -0.55 13.06
CA GLN A 174 8.39 -1.20 12.06
C GLN A 174 7.61 -2.38 12.66
N TYR A 175 6.39 -2.57 12.20
CA TYR A 175 5.53 -3.70 12.51
C TYR A 175 5.00 -4.26 11.19
N LEU A 176 5.57 -5.35 10.70
CA LEU A 176 5.29 -5.89 9.36
C LEU A 176 4.52 -7.19 9.38
N THR A 177 4.46 -7.87 10.53
CA THR A 177 3.78 -9.16 10.70
C THR A 177 3.36 -9.35 12.14
N ASP A 178 2.38 -10.24 12.37
CA ASP A 178 1.93 -10.66 13.71
C ASP A 178 2.77 -11.80 14.32
N ASP A 179 3.84 -12.22 13.66
CA ASP A 179 4.78 -13.18 14.25
C ASP A 179 5.59 -12.57 15.40
N ASP A 180 6.34 -13.40 16.13
CA ASP A 180 7.07 -13.01 17.32
C ASP A 180 8.14 -11.94 17.08
N HIS A 181 8.54 -11.70 15.84
CA HIS A 181 9.57 -10.75 15.49
C HIS A 181 9.03 -9.38 15.07
N HIS A 182 7.76 -9.27 14.69
CA HIS A 182 7.03 -8.07 14.26
C HIS A 182 7.74 -7.21 13.21
N ASN A 183 9.05 -7.09 13.29
CA ASN A 183 9.90 -6.34 12.39
C ASN A 183 10.74 -7.26 11.51
N TRP A 184 11.26 -6.69 10.46
CA TRP A 184 12.24 -7.30 9.59
C TRP A 184 13.57 -6.55 9.74
N MET A 185 14.66 -7.10 9.19
CA MET A 185 15.97 -6.46 9.21
C MET A 185 15.95 -5.05 8.62
N ALA A 186 16.90 -4.21 9.08
CA ALA A 186 17.17 -2.94 8.41
C ALA A 186 17.68 -3.19 6.99
N HIS A 187 17.02 -2.63 5.98
CA HIS A 187 17.37 -2.88 4.59
C HIS A 187 17.13 -1.69 3.68
N LEU A 188 17.75 -1.75 2.52
CA LEU A 188 17.52 -0.87 1.38
C LEU A 188 16.75 -1.65 0.32
N MET A 189 15.84 -0.99 -0.38
CA MET A 189 15.15 -1.53 -1.55
C MET A 189 15.58 -0.75 -2.80
N PHE A 190 15.91 -1.48 -3.85
CA PHE A 190 16.22 -0.95 -5.17
C PHE A 190 15.15 -1.39 -6.14
N TYR A 191 14.57 -0.44 -6.84
CA TYR A 191 13.48 -0.67 -7.78
C TYR A 191 14.01 -0.75 -9.20
N THR A 192 13.69 -1.82 -9.91
CA THR A 192 14.14 -2.05 -11.30
C THR A 192 12.95 -2.46 -12.17
N PRO A 193 13.04 -2.28 -13.50
CA PRO A 193 12.17 -3.02 -14.40
C PRO A 193 12.31 -4.53 -14.15
N LEU A 194 11.28 -5.31 -14.53
CA LEU A 194 11.34 -6.77 -14.43
C LEU A 194 12.60 -7.33 -15.09
N MET A 195 13.37 -8.12 -14.35
CA MET A 195 14.62 -8.68 -14.80
C MET A 195 14.96 -9.99 -14.09
N ASP A 196 15.91 -10.76 -14.64
CA ASP A 196 16.45 -11.92 -13.96
C ASP A 196 17.23 -11.49 -12.70
N GLY A 197 16.83 -12.01 -11.54
CA GLY A 197 17.51 -11.75 -10.26
C GLY A 197 18.99 -12.14 -10.27
N ALA A 198 19.40 -13.11 -11.09
CA ALA A 198 20.79 -13.51 -11.25
C ALA A 198 21.71 -12.39 -11.75
N VAL A 199 21.16 -11.40 -12.48
CA VAL A 199 21.92 -10.22 -12.93
C VAL A 199 22.44 -9.39 -11.75
N TRP A 200 21.71 -9.39 -10.63
CA TRP A 200 22.10 -8.78 -9.36
C TRP A 200 22.74 -9.76 -8.38
N GLY A 201 22.88 -11.04 -8.77
CA GLY A 201 23.33 -12.09 -7.87
C GLY A 201 22.33 -12.35 -6.73
N ALA A 202 21.03 -12.03 -6.94
CA ALA A 202 20.02 -12.20 -5.92
C ALA A 202 19.79 -13.69 -5.61
N ASP A 203 19.55 -13.96 -4.32
CA ASP A 203 19.23 -15.28 -3.76
C ASP A 203 20.32 -16.36 -4.02
N LEU A 204 21.50 -15.95 -4.43
CA LEU A 204 22.64 -16.85 -4.56
C LEU A 204 23.28 -17.13 -3.18
N SER A 205 23.94 -18.25 -3.05
CA SER A 205 24.65 -18.61 -1.81
C SER A 205 25.63 -17.53 -1.40
N ASN A 206 25.50 -17.02 -0.16
CA ASN A 206 26.28 -15.92 0.42
C ASN A 206 26.10 -14.55 -0.25
N SER A 207 25.13 -14.38 -1.13
CA SER A 207 24.76 -13.06 -1.62
C SER A 207 23.97 -12.29 -0.57
N PRO A 208 24.28 -11.00 -0.31
CA PRO A 208 23.44 -10.16 0.52
C PRO A 208 22.21 -9.63 -0.24
N VAL A 209 22.18 -9.82 -1.55
CA VAL A 209 21.08 -9.33 -2.41
C VAL A 209 19.96 -10.35 -2.43
N MET A 210 18.76 -9.90 -2.16
CA MET A 210 17.53 -10.70 -2.23
C MET A 210 16.57 -10.10 -3.22
N LEU A 211 15.97 -10.92 -4.08
CA LEU A 211 14.79 -10.49 -4.84
C LEU A 211 13.58 -10.65 -3.93
N ASN A 212 12.83 -9.57 -3.72
CA ASN A 212 11.70 -9.61 -2.81
C ASN A 212 10.54 -10.43 -3.41
N PRO A 213 10.28 -11.65 -2.92
CA PRO A 213 9.20 -12.48 -3.43
C PRO A 213 7.81 -11.91 -3.11
N GLN A 214 7.73 -10.89 -2.27
CA GLN A 214 6.47 -10.24 -1.89
C GLN A 214 5.80 -9.54 -3.07
N PHE A 215 6.55 -9.21 -4.12
CA PHE A 215 6.01 -8.60 -5.34
C PHE A 215 5.66 -9.63 -6.42
N ASN A 216 5.87 -10.93 -6.18
CA ASN A 216 5.35 -11.97 -7.05
C ASN A 216 3.82 -11.89 -7.09
N GLY A 217 3.26 -11.84 -8.31
CA GLY A 217 1.82 -11.66 -8.51
C GLY A 217 1.33 -10.21 -8.42
N ALA A 218 2.20 -9.24 -8.09
CA ALA A 218 1.86 -7.83 -8.16
C ALA A 218 1.62 -7.41 -9.62
N PRO A 219 0.63 -6.56 -9.88
CA PRO A 219 0.37 -6.06 -11.22
C PRO A 219 1.41 -5.04 -11.71
N GLU A 220 2.20 -4.49 -10.80
CA GLU A 220 3.23 -3.51 -11.10
C GLU A 220 4.43 -4.17 -11.80
N PRO A 221 4.90 -3.65 -12.96
CA PRO A 221 6.01 -4.24 -13.70
C PRO A 221 7.38 -3.84 -13.12
N ILE A 222 7.58 -4.14 -11.84
CA ILE A 222 8.74 -3.70 -11.04
C ILE A 222 9.26 -4.89 -10.25
N ASP A 223 10.56 -5.11 -10.28
CA ASP A 223 11.27 -5.93 -9.31
C ASP A 223 11.84 -5.09 -8.18
N VAL A 224 11.88 -5.66 -6.98
CA VAL A 224 12.43 -5.02 -5.81
C VAL A 224 13.55 -5.87 -5.24
N PHE A 225 14.78 -5.40 -5.41
CA PHE A 225 15.96 -6.00 -4.79
C PHE A 225 16.17 -5.39 -3.41
N MET A 226 16.36 -6.25 -2.42
CA MET A 226 16.63 -5.83 -1.06
C MET A 226 18.07 -6.15 -0.67
N VAL A 227 18.68 -5.22 0.04
CA VAL A 227 20.03 -5.38 0.58
C VAL A 227 20.01 -5.01 2.07
N PRO A 228 20.38 -5.94 2.97
CA PRO A 228 20.48 -5.63 4.39
C PRO A 228 21.47 -4.49 4.63
N ALA A 229 21.05 -3.54 5.46
CA ALA A 229 21.90 -2.40 5.82
C ALA A 229 22.90 -2.73 6.96
N GLY A 230 22.59 -3.75 7.79
CA GLY A 230 23.38 -4.12 8.95
C GLY A 230 23.29 -3.14 10.13
N TRP A 231 22.59 -2.02 9.96
CA TRP A 231 22.43 -0.95 10.95
C TRP A 231 21.01 -0.38 10.87
N TRP A 232 20.45 -0.11 12.01
CA TRP A 232 19.22 0.68 12.11
C TRP A 232 19.49 2.16 11.81
N SER A 233 18.46 2.92 11.53
CA SER A 233 18.57 4.34 11.17
C SER A 233 19.19 5.22 12.28
N ASP A 234 19.14 4.76 13.53
CA ASP A 234 19.73 5.42 14.68
C ASP A 234 21.24 5.12 14.85
N GLY A 235 21.82 4.33 13.93
CA GLY A 235 23.23 3.95 13.95
C GLY A 235 23.57 2.75 14.84
N THR A 236 22.59 2.11 15.48
CA THR A 236 22.82 0.87 16.22
C THR A 236 22.84 -0.33 15.30
N ALA A 237 23.63 -1.35 15.63
CA ALA A 237 23.74 -2.55 14.82
C ALA A 237 22.40 -3.32 14.76
N ASP A 238 22.05 -3.80 13.57
CA ASP A 238 20.97 -4.76 13.38
C ASP A 238 21.51 -6.18 13.60
N PRO A 239 21.06 -6.91 14.63
CA PRO A 239 21.53 -8.25 14.92
C PRO A 239 20.97 -9.30 13.96
N VAL A 240 19.99 -8.96 13.13
CA VAL A 240 19.40 -9.91 12.20
C VAL A 240 20.39 -10.20 11.09
N ARG A 241 21.02 -11.37 11.18
CA ARG A 241 21.91 -11.88 10.14
C ARG A 241 21.06 -12.44 9.01
N VAL A 242 21.36 -11.99 7.79
CA VAL A 242 20.92 -12.69 6.57
C VAL A 242 21.51 -14.09 6.64
N ARG A 243 20.65 -15.09 6.62
CA ARG A 243 21.07 -16.52 6.55
C ARG A 243 21.25 -16.93 5.11
#